data_0f91855c3cbac49dbaa1375270256b25
#
_entry.id   0f91855c3cbac49dbaa1375270256b25
#
_cell.length_a   1.000
_cell.length_b   1.000
_cell.length_c   1.000
_cell.angle_alpha   90.00
_cell.angle_beta   90.00
_cell.angle_gamma   90.00
#
_symmetry.space_group_name_H-M   'P 1'
#
loop_
_entity.id
_entity.type
_entity.pdbx_description
1 polymer ?
#
loop_
_entity_poly.entity_id
_entity_poly.type
_entity_poly.pdbx_seq_one_letter_code
_entity_poly.pdbx_strand_id
1 'polypeptide(L)'
;RSRVLGGPFCTQMLADHGAQVIKVEPPQGDETRDWGPPFLDGAASYFLGVNRNKQGVALDLSLPEGRALLLRLLADADVLVENFKPGTLERWGIGYEDFLRERFPRMVHCRVSGFGADGPLGGLPGYDAVAQAMTGLMSVNGERGGAPLRMGIPVIDIATGLHAVIG
;
A
#
# COMPACT_ATOMS: atom_id res chain seq x y z
N ARG A 1 -2.94 -4.96 -5.01
CA ARG A 1 -3.17 -5.20 -3.57
C ARG A 1 -2.22 -4.33 -2.74
N SER A 2 -2.75 -3.44 -1.94
CA SER A 2 -1.98 -2.68 -0.95
C SER A 2 -2.58 -2.86 0.43
N ARG A 3 -1.77 -2.77 1.48
CA ARG A 3 -2.15 -2.95 2.88
C ARG A 3 -1.51 -1.89 3.76
N VAL A 4 -1.88 -1.86 5.03
CA VAL A 4 -1.45 -0.90 6.05
C VAL A 4 -1.97 0.49 5.71
N LEU A 5 -1.16 1.48 5.34
CA LEU A 5 -1.63 2.86 5.20
C LEU A 5 -1.26 3.51 3.86
N GLY A 6 -0.02 3.66 3.48
CA GLY A 6 0.38 4.49 2.34
C GLY A 6 -0.40 4.18 1.05
N GLY A 7 -0.41 2.93 0.59
CA GLY A 7 -1.16 2.51 -0.58
C GLY A 7 -2.69 2.55 -0.40
N PRO A 8 -3.25 2.03 0.71
CA PRO A 8 -4.68 2.17 0.99
C PRO A 8 -5.16 3.61 1.07
N PHE A 9 -4.39 4.52 1.65
CA PHE A 9 -4.74 5.94 1.74
C PHE A 9 -4.75 6.61 0.36
N CYS A 10 -3.75 6.34 -0.49
CA CYS A 10 -3.73 6.77 -1.88
C CYS A 10 -5.02 6.34 -2.61
N THR A 11 -5.32 5.04 -2.60
CA THR A 11 -6.49 4.52 -3.33
C THR A 11 -7.82 4.95 -2.74
N GLN A 12 -7.87 5.26 -1.43
CA GLN A 12 -9.06 5.85 -0.82
C GLN A 12 -9.31 7.27 -1.32
N MET A 13 -8.26 8.10 -1.40
CA MET A 13 -8.41 9.46 -1.94
C MET A 13 -8.94 9.42 -3.38
N LEU A 14 -8.41 8.54 -4.21
CA LEU A 14 -8.91 8.35 -5.57
C LEU A 14 -10.39 7.92 -5.57
N ALA A 15 -10.77 6.98 -4.68
CA ALA A 15 -12.17 6.55 -4.55
C ALA A 15 -13.09 7.68 -4.07
N ASP A 16 -12.64 8.49 -3.12
CA ASP A 16 -13.39 9.65 -2.62
C ASP A 16 -13.61 10.71 -3.72
N HIS A 17 -12.75 10.76 -4.72
CA HIS A 17 -12.87 11.61 -5.91
C HIS A 17 -13.58 10.95 -7.10
N GLY A 18 -14.16 9.76 -6.90
CA GLY A 18 -15.02 9.10 -7.89
C GLY A 18 -14.36 7.99 -8.72
N ALA A 19 -13.10 7.64 -8.45
CA ALA A 19 -12.50 6.48 -9.09
C ALA A 19 -13.15 5.18 -8.59
N GLN A 20 -13.37 4.23 -9.50
CA GLN A 20 -13.77 2.88 -9.13
C GLN A 20 -12.54 2.13 -8.61
N VAL A 21 -12.55 1.81 -7.32
CA VAL A 21 -11.42 1.15 -6.67
C VAL A 21 -11.79 -0.26 -6.23
N ILE A 22 -11.05 -1.25 -6.74
CA ILE A 22 -11.15 -2.66 -6.34
C ILE A 22 -9.98 -2.98 -5.40
N LYS A 23 -10.30 -3.31 -4.16
CA LYS A 23 -9.33 -3.79 -3.18
C LYS A 23 -9.23 -5.30 -3.22
N VAL A 24 -8.09 -5.80 -3.65
CA VAL A 24 -7.78 -7.24 -3.62
C VAL A 24 -7.21 -7.60 -2.26
N GLU A 25 -7.85 -8.50 -1.54
CA GLU A 25 -7.42 -9.03 -0.25
C GLU A 25 -7.13 -10.54 -0.37
N PRO A 26 -6.31 -11.12 0.54
CA PRO A 26 -6.23 -12.58 0.63
C PRO A 26 -7.56 -13.13 1.19
N PRO A 27 -7.84 -14.43 1.06
CA PRO A 27 -9.06 -15.04 1.61
C PRO A 27 -9.28 -14.79 3.11
N GLN A 28 -8.18 -14.61 3.86
CA GLN A 28 -8.21 -14.31 5.30
C GLN A 28 -8.56 -12.84 5.60
N GLY A 29 -8.63 -11.99 4.58
CA GLY A 29 -8.81 -10.55 4.74
C GLY A 29 -7.50 -9.78 4.91
N ASP A 30 -7.61 -8.47 5.07
CA ASP A 30 -6.51 -7.57 5.38
C ASP A 30 -6.24 -7.61 6.89
N GLU A 31 -4.99 -7.78 7.32
CA GLU A 31 -4.59 -7.81 8.73
C GLU A 31 -5.02 -6.58 9.53
N THR A 32 -5.17 -5.44 8.85
CA THR A 32 -5.62 -4.19 9.49
C THR A 32 -7.06 -4.20 9.96
N ARG A 33 -7.84 -5.22 9.57
CA ARG A 33 -9.20 -5.45 10.11
C ARG A 33 -9.17 -5.75 11.60
N ASP A 34 -8.07 -6.33 12.09
CA ASP A 34 -7.87 -6.72 13.48
C ASP A 34 -7.09 -5.66 14.31
N TRP A 35 -6.71 -4.53 13.69
CA TRP A 35 -5.93 -3.48 14.35
C TRP A 35 -6.80 -2.51 15.17
N GLY A 36 -7.59 -3.06 16.07
CA GLY A 36 -8.40 -2.33 17.04
C GLY A 36 -7.91 -2.53 18.48
N PRO A 37 -8.55 -1.90 19.49
CA PRO A 37 -9.77 -1.10 19.41
C PRO A 37 -9.53 0.30 18.80
N PRO A 38 -10.61 1.02 18.39
CA PRO A 38 -12.01 0.60 18.42
C PRO A 38 -12.41 -0.26 17.21
N PHE A 39 -13.44 -1.07 17.38
CA PHE A 39 -14.06 -1.88 16.33
C PHE A 39 -15.48 -1.40 16.04
N LEU A 40 -15.90 -1.50 14.78
CA LEU A 40 -17.26 -1.30 14.32
C LEU A 40 -17.62 -2.46 13.37
N ASP A 41 -18.72 -3.15 13.65
CA ASP A 41 -19.20 -4.29 12.86
C ASP A 41 -18.12 -5.36 12.58
N GLY A 42 -17.28 -5.62 13.56
CA GLY A 42 -16.23 -6.66 13.49
C GLY A 42 -14.96 -6.23 12.74
N ALA A 43 -14.84 -4.98 12.30
CA ALA A 43 -13.62 -4.45 11.69
C ALA A 43 -13.05 -3.27 12.49
N ALA A 44 -11.74 -3.16 12.54
CA ALA A 44 -11.08 -2.03 13.19
C ALA A 44 -11.40 -0.72 12.48
N SER A 45 -11.60 0.36 13.24
CA SER A 45 -11.81 1.70 12.69
C SER A 45 -10.68 2.15 11.77
N TYR A 46 -9.46 1.69 12.03
CA TYR A 46 -8.31 1.89 11.17
C TYR A 46 -8.55 1.38 9.74
N PHE A 47 -9.01 0.11 9.62
CA PHE A 47 -9.35 -0.48 8.32
C PHE A 47 -10.46 0.29 7.61
N LEU A 48 -11.54 0.59 8.34
CA LEU A 48 -12.70 1.31 7.81
C LEU A 48 -12.32 2.73 7.34
N GLY A 49 -11.46 3.39 8.11
CA GLY A 49 -11.00 4.75 7.83
C GLY A 49 -10.27 4.88 6.49
N VAL A 50 -9.49 3.88 6.07
CA VAL A 50 -8.66 3.95 4.85
C VAL A 50 -9.17 3.07 3.70
N ASN A 51 -10.36 2.47 3.83
CA ASN A 51 -10.91 1.59 2.80
C ASN A 51 -12.36 1.91 2.41
N ARG A 52 -12.92 3.04 2.86
CA ARG A 52 -14.25 3.47 2.40
C ARG A 52 -14.27 3.69 0.89
N ASN A 53 -15.44 3.57 0.29
CA ASN A 53 -15.69 3.74 -1.15
C ASN A 53 -14.94 2.74 -2.05
N LYS A 54 -14.45 1.61 -1.48
CA LYS A 54 -13.78 0.55 -2.25
C LYS A 54 -14.66 -0.69 -2.33
N GLN A 55 -14.56 -1.38 -3.45
CA GLN A 55 -15.14 -2.71 -3.63
C GLN A 55 -14.11 -3.77 -3.24
N GLY A 56 -14.46 -4.72 -2.38
CA GLY A 56 -13.57 -5.79 -1.93
C GLY A 56 -13.69 -7.03 -2.80
N VAL A 57 -12.57 -7.68 -3.10
CA VAL A 57 -12.51 -9.02 -3.69
C VAL A 57 -11.44 -9.84 -2.98
N ALA A 58 -11.78 -11.08 -2.60
CA ALA A 58 -10.84 -12.01 -1.99
C ALA A 58 -10.19 -12.90 -3.06
N LEU A 59 -8.86 -12.82 -3.20
CA LEU A 59 -8.09 -13.65 -4.14
C LEU A 59 -6.82 -14.17 -3.46
N ASP A 60 -6.58 -15.47 -3.56
CA ASP A 60 -5.30 -16.04 -3.19
C ASP A 60 -4.30 -15.91 -4.34
N LEU A 61 -3.47 -14.88 -4.27
CA LEU A 61 -2.44 -14.60 -5.28
C LEU A 61 -1.22 -15.55 -5.20
N SER A 62 -1.14 -16.42 -4.20
CA SER A 62 -0.15 -17.49 -4.16
C SER A 62 -0.46 -18.61 -5.16
N LEU A 63 -1.74 -18.73 -5.53
CA LEU A 63 -2.23 -19.72 -6.49
C LEU A 63 -2.28 -19.16 -7.92
N PRO A 64 -2.00 -20.00 -8.94
CA PRO A 64 -2.10 -19.59 -10.35
C PRO A 64 -3.50 -19.05 -10.73
N GLU A 65 -4.56 -19.66 -10.20
CA GLU A 65 -5.95 -19.28 -10.46
C GLU A 65 -6.26 -17.88 -9.94
N GLY A 66 -5.78 -17.56 -8.72
CA GLY A 66 -5.92 -16.22 -8.13
C GLY A 66 -5.20 -15.16 -8.96
N ARG A 67 -4.00 -15.48 -9.46
CA ARG A 67 -3.26 -14.59 -10.38
C ARG A 67 -3.97 -14.41 -11.72
N ALA A 68 -4.52 -15.50 -12.27
CA ALA A 68 -5.31 -15.41 -13.52
C ALA A 68 -6.53 -14.48 -13.37
N LEU A 69 -7.23 -14.55 -12.24
CA LEU A 69 -8.32 -13.63 -11.92
C LEU A 69 -7.83 -12.18 -11.73
N LEU A 70 -6.70 -11.98 -11.07
CA LEU A 70 -6.08 -10.65 -10.97
C LEU A 70 -5.78 -10.07 -12.36
N LEU A 71 -5.19 -10.84 -13.27
CA LEU A 71 -4.89 -10.38 -14.63
C LEU A 71 -6.15 -10.01 -15.43
N ARG A 72 -7.27 -10.67 -15.17
CA ARG A 72 -8.56 -10.28 -15.75
C ARG A 72 -9.06 -8.93 -15.23
N LEU A 73 -8.89 -8.67 -13.91
CA LEU A 73 -9.20 -7.36 -13.32
C LEU A 73 -8.30 -6.26 -13.86
N LEU A 74 -7.01 -6.57 -14.08
CA LEU A 74 -6.04 -5.60 -14.59
C LEU A 74 -6.27 -5.24 -16.07
N ALA A 75 -6.98 -6.06 -16.83
CA ALA A 75 -7.28 -5.77 -18.23
C ALA A 75 -8.12 -4.49 -18.41
N ASP A 76 -8.94 -4.16 -17.41
CA ASP A 76 -9.81 -2.98 -17.42
C ASP A 76 -9.35 -1.90 -16.41
N ALA A 77 -8.18 -2.08 -15.80
CA ALA A 77 -7.65 -1.15 -14.80
C ALA A 77 -6.71 -0.12 -15.42
N ASP A 78 -6.88 1.14 -15.06
CA ASP A 78 -5.97 2.21 -15.44
C ASP A 78 -4.74 2.28 -14.52
N VAL A 79 -4.89 1.91 -13.25
CA VAL A 79 -3.84 2.02 -12.23
C VAL A 79 -3.78 0.76 -11.37
N LEU A 80 -2.56 0.23 -11.17
CA LEU A 80 -2.27 -0.79 -10.18
C LEU A 80 -1.47 -0.17 -9.04
N VAL A 81 -2.05 -0.15 -7.82
CA VAL A 81 -1.33 0.26 -6.60
C VAL A 81 -1.01 -0.97 -5.76
N GLU A 82 0.27 -1.17 -5.44
CA GLU A 82 0.71 -2.26 -4.59
C GLU A 82 1.84 -1.84 -3.63
N ASN A 83 1.96 -2.56 -2.52
CA ASN A 83 3.05 -2.39 -1.56
C ASN A 83 3.60 -3.74 -1.09
N PHE A 84 3.76 -4.67 -2.02
CA PHE A 84 4.47 -5.92 -1.75
C PHE A 84 5.95 -5.67 -1.52
N LYS A 85 6.60 -6.61 -0.84
CA LYS A 85 8.06 -6.63 -0.84
C LYS A 85 8.58 -6.69 -2.27
N PRO A 86 9.62 -5.91 -2.62
CA PRO A 86 10.26 -6.00 -3.92
C PRO A 86 10.56 -7.46 -4.31
N GLY A 87 10.36 -7.80 -5.58
CA GLY A 87 10.52 -9.15 -6.10
C GLY A 87 9.33 -10.09 -5.89
N THR A 88 8.25 -9.65 -5.24
CA THR A 88 7.09 -10.53 -5.01
C THR A 88 6.28 -10.78 -6.29
N LEU A 89 5.98 -9.75 -7.05
CA LEU A 89 5.28 -9.89 -8.34
C LEU A 89 6.14 -10.65 -9.35
N GLU A 90 7.42 -10.40 -9.35
CA GLU A 90 8.43 -11.06 -10.19
C GLU A 90 8.46 -12.57 -9.90
N ARG A 91 8.51 -12.99 -8.63
CA ARG A 91 8.45 -14.43 -8.23
C ARG A 91 7.13 -15.09 -8.64
N TRP A 92 6.06 -14.34 -8.76
CA TRP A 92 4.77 -14.85 -9.24
C TRP A 92 4.64 -14.86 -10.76
N GLY A 93 5.67 -14.43 -11.50
CA GLY A 93 5.68 -14.35 -12.95
C GLY A 93 4.78 -13.24 -13.51
N ILE A 94 4.45 -12.25 -12.69
CA ILE A 94 3.66 -11.08 -13.05
C ILE A 94 4.38 -9.77 -12.64
N GLY A 95 5.72 -9.76 -12.76
CA GLY A 95 6.52 -8.57 -12.56
C GLY A 95 6.16 -7.46 -13.54
N TYR A 96 6.37 -6.20 -13.13
CA TYR A 96 5.99 -5.08 -13.98
C TYR A 96 6.84 -5.03 -15.25
N GLU A 97 8.15 -5.00 -15.13
CA GLU A 97 9.06 -4.87 -16.27
C GLU A 97 9.02 -6.08 -17.22
N ASP A 98 8.91 -7.28 -16.63
CA ASP A 98 9.00 -8.54 -17.39
C ASP A 98 7.67 -9.00 -17.99
N PHE A 99 6.54 -8.48 -17.51
CA PHE A 99 5.24 -8.99 -17.90
C PHE A 99 4.12 -7.93 -17.98
N LEU A 100 3.85 -7.18 -16.89
CA LEU A 100 2.66 -6.31 -16.84
C LEU A 100 2.78 -5.14 -17.82
N ARG A 101 3.96 -4.55 -17.98
CA ARG A 101 4.23 -3.42 -18.87
C ARG A 101 3.90 -3.73 -20.33
N GLU A 102 4.30 -4.89 -20.82
CA GLU A 102 4.01 -5.31 -22.19
C GLU A 102 2.52 -5.67 -22.36
N ARG A 103 1.98 -6.40 -21.38
CA ARG A 103 0.60 -6.87 -21.44
C ARG A 103 -0.44 -5.78 -21.26
N PHE A 104 -0.15 -4.77 -20.45
CA PHE A 104 -1.05 -3.65 -20.13
C PHE A 104 -0.32 -2.30 -20.31
N PRO A 105 0.03 -1.92 -21.54
CA PRO A 105 0.93 -0.77 -21.81
C PRO A 105 0.35 0.59 -21.41
N ARG A 106 -0.96 0.67 -21.14
CA ARG A 106 -1.61 1.90 -20.68
C ARG A 106 -1.74 1.99 -19.17
N MET A 107 -1.49 0.88 -18.45
CA MET A 107 -1.66 0.82 -17.02
C MET A 107 -0.51 1.52 -16.29
N VAL A 108 -0.84 2.44 -15.40
CA VAL A 108 0.12 3.04 -14.46
C VAL A 108 0.38 2.08 -13.30
N HIS A 109 1.64 1.76 -13.05
CA HIS A 109 2.04 0.93 -11.91
C HIS A 109 2.63 1.80 -10.79
N CYS A 110 1.92 1.90 -9.68
CA CYS A 110 2.35 2.59 -8.47
C CYS A 110 2.80 1.56 -7.42
N ARG A 111 4.11 1.50 -7.16
CA ARG A 111 4.69 0.66 -6.11
C ARG A 111 5.09 1.51 -4.92
N VAL A 112 4.51 1.22 -3.75
CA VAL A 112 4.88 1.82 -2.48
C VAL A 112 5.82 0.88 -1.73
N SER A 113 7.02 1.34 -1.38
CA SER A 113 8.02 0.55 -0.66
C SER A 113 8.74 1.40 0.38
N GLY A 114 9.45 0.76 1.33
CA GLY A 114 10.18 1.48 2.37
C GLY A 114 11.37 2.27 1.84
N PHE A 115 12.18 1.64 0.97
CA PHE A 115 13.47 2.19 0.51
C PHE A 115 13.68 2.05 -1.00
N GLY A 116 12.61 1.79 -1.77
CA GLY A 116 12.75 1.52 -3.20
C GLY A 116 13.25 0.09 -3.50
N ALA A 117 13.49 -0.17 -4.78
CA ALA A 117 14.05 -1.44 -5.23
C ALA A 117 15.58 -1.41 -5.22
N ASP A 118 16.15 -0.27 -5.54
CA ASP A 118 17.57 -0.04 -5.76
C ASP A 118 18.19 0.83 -4.66
N GLY A 119 19.51 0.99 -4.70
CA GLY A 119 20.25 1.79 -3.75
C GLY A 119 20.72 1.00 -2.52
N PRO A 120 21.45 1.67 -1.59
CA PRO A 120 22.12 1.00 -0.46
C PRO A 120 21.16 0.26 0.50
N LEU A 121 19.90 0.71 0.60
CA LEU A 121 18.86 0.13 1.43
C LEU A 121 17.75 -0.51 0.60
N GLY A 122 17.93 -0.63 -0.70
CA GLY A 122 16.95 -1.18 -1.63
C GLY A 122 16.47 -2.58 -1.21
N GLY A 123 15.18 -2.81 -1.35
CA GLY A 123 14.56 -4.09 -0.99
C GLY A 123 14.31 -4.29 0.51
N LEU A 124 14.83 -3.45 1.39
CA LEU A 124 14.56 -3.54 2.83
C LEU A 124 13.12 -3.09 3.15
N PRO A 125 12.49 -3.72 4.15
CA PRO A 125 11.20 -3.27 4.64
C PRO A 125 11.34 -1.95 5.38
N GLY A 126 10.40 -1.03 5.17
CA GLY A 126 10.30 0.23 5.91
C GLY A 126 8.87 0.45 6.38
N TYR A 127 8.75 0.85 7.62
CA TYR A 127 7.50 1.33 8.20
C TYR A 127 7.66 2.80 8.57
N ASP A 128 6.54 3.50 8.75
CA ASP A 128 6.50 4.92 9.11
C ASP A 128 7.49 5.30 10.21
N ALA A 129 7.51 4.57 11.33
CA ALA A 129 8.41 4.86 12.45
C ALA A 129 9.90 4.75 12.08
N VAL A 130 10.25 3.76 11.23
CA VAL A 130 11.63 3.60 10.74
C VAL A 130 12.01 4.78 9.85
N ALA A 131 11.13 5.17 8.94
CA ALA A 131 11.36 6.32 8.07
C ALA A 131 11.45 7.64 8.87
N GLN A 132 10.58 7.86 9.87
CA GLN A 132 10.69 9.01 10.76
C GLN A 132 12.06 9.09 11.48
N ALA A 133 12.57 7.94 11.94
CA ALA A 133 13.87 7.90 12.62
C ALA A 133 15.02 8.21 11.63
N MET A 134 15.02 7.56 10.48
CA MET A 134 16.12 7.64 9.50
C MET A 134 16.19 8.99 8.79
N THR A 135 15.06 9.66 8.59
CA THR A 135 15.00 10.98 7.93
C THR A 135 15.29 12.13 8.89
N GLY A 136 15.50 11.84 10.18
CA GLY A 136 15.73 12.88 11.19
C GLY A 136 14.45 13.56 11.69
N LEU A 137 13.27 13.16 11.23
CA LEU A 137 12.01 13.79 11.64
C LEU A 137 11.78 13.70 13.15
N MET A 138 12.22 12.60 13.78
CA MET A 138 12.13 12.47 15.23
C MET A 138 13.03 13.44 15.98
N SER A 139 14.11 13.93 15.39
CA SER A 139 15.05 14.87 16.03
C SER A 139 14.53 16.29 16.14
N VAL A 140 13.54 16.63 15.32
CA VAL A 140 12.88 17.96 15.32
C VAL A 140 11.54 17.95 16.04
N ASN A 141 11.17 16.79 16.62
CA ASN A 141 9.93 16.62 17.37
C ASN A 141 10.24 16.36 18.85
N GLY A 142 9.51 17.03 19.75
CA GLY A 142 9.70 16.92 21.20
C GLY A 142 10.18 18.20 21.85
N GLU A 143 10.60 18.10 23.10
CA GLU A 143 11.11 19.22 23.87
C GLU A 143 12.57 19.56 23.50
N ARG A 144 12.91 20.84 23.58
CA ARG A 144 14.28 21.31 23.30
C ARG A 144 15.29 20.64 24.26
N GLY A 145 16.26 19.94 23.69
CA GLY A 145 17.26 19.19 24.46
C GLY A 145 16.77 17.84 25.00
N GLY A 146 15.54 17.44 24.67
CA GLY A 146 15.00 16.16 25.02
C GLY A 146 15.42 15.04 24.06
N ALA A 147 14.94 13.81 24.31
CA ALA A 147 15.13 12.68 23.40
C ALA A 147 14.30 12.86 22.12
N PRO A 148 14.79 12.36 20.97
CA PRO A 148 14.00 12.33 19.75
C PRO A 148 12.68 11.57 19.95
N LEU A 149 11.57 12.14 19.50
CA LEU A 149 10.24 11.56 19.67
C LEU A 149 9.58 11.26 18.32
N ARG A 150 8.95 10.09 18.22
CA ARG A 150 8.09 9.76 17.11
C ARG A 150 6.84 10.65 17.11
N MET A 151 6.43 11.13 15.93
CA MET A 151 5.12 11.76 15.78
C MET A 151 4.01 10.73 16.03
N GLY A 152 2.95 11.14 16.73
CA GLY A 152 1.82 10.27 17.06
C GLY A 152 1.01 9.80 15.86
N ILE A 153 1.12 10.50 14.71
CA ILE A 153 0.50 10.13 13.45
C ILE A 153 1.55 9.52 12.50
N PRO A 154 1.17 8.56 11.64
CA PRO A 154 2.07 7.97 10.64
C PRO A 154 2.26 8.91 9.44
N VAL A 155 2.95 10.03 9.68
CA VAL A 155 3.07 11.16 8.74
C VAL A 155 3.79 10.77 7.44
N ILE A 156 4.77 9.85 7.51
CA ILE A 156 5.49 9.39 6.32
C ILE A 156 4.58 8.55 5.42
N ASP A 157 3.81 7.64 6.00
CA ASP A 157 2.84 6.84 5.25
C ASP A 157 1.76 7.71 4.60
N ILE A 158 1.25 8.70 5.34
CA ILE A 158 0.28 9.67 4.81
C ILE A 158 0.88 10.47 3.66
N ALA A 159 2.08 11.04 3.85
CA ALA A 159 2.78 11.79 2.81
C ALA A 159 3.05 10.91 1.57
N THR A 160 3.46 9.65 1.77
CA THR A 160 3.65 8.68 0.69
C THR A 160 2.36 8.46 -0.09
N GLY A 161 1.23 8.28 0.61
CA GLY A 161 -0.08 8.14 -0.04
C GLY A 161 -0.48 9.38 -0.86
N LEU A 162 -0.24 10.59 -0.33
CA LEU A 162 -0.47 11.84 -1.05
C LEU A 162 0.39 11.96 -2.31
N HIS A 163 1.70 11.69 -2.21
CA HIS A 163 2.59 11.71 -3.36
C HIS A 163 2.22 10.66 -4.42
N ALA A 164 1.76 9.49 -4.00
CA ALA A 164 1.29 8.45 -4.90
C ALA A 164 0.00 8.85 -5.66
N VAL A 165 -0.80 9.79 -5.14
CA VAL A 165 -1.95 10.37 -5.87
C VAL A 165 -1.51 11.43 -6.86
N ILE A 166 -0.47 12.21 -6.52
CA ILE A 166 0.02 13.32 -7.35
C ILE A 166 0.76 12.79 -8.61
N GLY A 167 1.51 11.70 -8.47
CA GLY A 167 2.29 11.09 -9.55
C GLY A 167 1.45 10.27 -10.50
#